data_9d538e9e2b60fcc5c327448401826b8f
#
_entry.id   9d538e9e2b60fcc5c327448401826b8f
#
_cell.length_a   1.000
_cell.length_b   1.000
_cell.length_c   1.000
_cell.angle_alpha   90.00
_cell.angle_beta   90.00
_cell.angle_gamma   90.00
#
_symmetry.space_group_name_H-M   'P 1'
#
loop_
_entity.id
_entity.type
_entity.pdbx_description
1 polymer ?
#
loop_
_entity_poly.entity_id
_entity_poly.type
_entity_poly.pdbx_seq_one_letter_code
_entity_poly.pdbx_strand_id
1 'polypeptide(L)'
;MEATPQILIVSSELESRRALNEILRKEGHETICASRVSECQEALQTQKVSLIFCDRRLSDGNYREVVAATRAAHQHIRVIVTSRVADWDEYLDALHNGAFDLIASPCQPTDVLWAMVQARREDQEHANFVAPIPARAASAVA
;
A
#
# COMPACT_ATOMS: atom_id res chain seq x y z
N MET A 1 -0.99 -15.69 -22.15
CA MET A 1 -1.94 -14.85 -21.39
C MET A 1 -1.21 -14.24 -20.20
N GLU A 2 -1.19 -12.92 -20.10
CA GLU A 2 -0.57 -12.29 -18.95
C GLU A 2 -1.43 -12.45 -17.72
N ALA A 3 -0.78 -12.65 -16.58
CA ALA A 3 -1.50 -12.74 -15.30
C ALA A 3 -2.11 -11.38 -14.95
N THR A 4 -3.34 -11.37 -14.42
CA THR A 4 -3.98 -10.17 -13.94
C THR A 4 -3.19 -9.62 -12.74
N PRO A 5 -2.84 -8.33 -12.72
CA PRO A 5 -2.17 -7.74 -11.57
C PRO A 5 -3.06 -7.85 -10.33
N GLN A 6 -2.44 -8.19 -9.22
CA GLN A 6 -3.13 -8.35 -7.95
C GLN A 6 -2.70 -7.30 -6.94
N ILE A 7 -3.59 -7.00 -5.99
CA ILE A 7 -3.28 -6.14 -4.87
C ILE A 7 -2.87 -7.04 -3.71
N LEU A 8 -1.67 -6.77 -3.17
CA LEU A 8 -1.15 -7.53 -2.04
C LEU A 8 -1.52 -6.83 -0.73
N ILE A 9 -2.13 -7.58 0.17
CA ILE A 9 -2.46 -7.09 1.51
C ILE A 9 -1.52 -7.77 2.50
N VAL A 10 -0.70 -6.99 3.19
CA VAL A 10 0.25 -7.49 4.18
C VAL A 10 -0.17 -7.03 5.56
N SER A 11 -0.68 -7.93 6.35
CA SER A 11 -1.14 -7.65 7.71
C SER A 11 -1.05 -8.90 8.57
N SER A 12 -0.53 -8.75 9.78
CA SER A 12 -0.46 -9.85 10.74
C SER A 12 -1.80 -10.09 11.46
N GLU A 13 -2.75 -9.17 11.30
CA GLU A 13 -4.07 -9.28 11.93
C GLU A 13 -5.10 -9.79 10.92
N LEU A 14 -5.73 -10.90 11.26
CA LEU A 14 -6.72 -11.54 10.38
C LEU A 14 -7.91 -10.62 10.05
N GLU A 15 -8.42 -9.90 11.05
CA GLU A 15 -9.57 -9.01 10.86
C GLU A 15 -9.23 -7.85 9.93
N SER A 16 -8.04 -7.29 10.06
CA SER A 16 -7.57 -6.21 9.18
C SER A 16 -7.46 -6.70 7.74
N ARG A 17 -6.90 -7.89 7.54
CA ARG A 17 -6.82 -8.49 6.20
C ARG A 17 -8.19 -8.71 5.59
N ARG A 18 -9.13 -9.26 6.37
CA ARG A 18 -10.48 -9.52 5.89
C ARG A 18 -11.23 -8.25 5.52
N ALA A 19 -11.15 -7.23 6.37
CA ALA A 19 -11.84 -5.97 6.12
C ALA A 19 -11.34 -5.31 4.84
N LEU A 20 -10.04 -5.22 4.68
CA LEU A 20 -9.44 -4.61 3.50
C LEU A 20 -9.71 -5.44 2.25
N ASN A 21 -9.61 -6.75 2.37
CA ASN A 21 -9.90 -7.67 1.27
C ASN A 21 -11.35 -7.52 0.77
N GLU A 22 -12.29 -7.40 1.70
CA GLU A 22 -13.70 -7.20 1.35
C GLU A 22 -13.92 -5.90 0.59
N ILE A 23 -13.30 -4.80 1.06
CA ILE A 23 -13.40 -3.50 0.38
C ILE A 23 -12.88 -3.61 -1.06
N LEU A 24 -11.72 -4.19 -1.23
CA LEU A 24 -11.07 -4.27 -2.54
C LEU A 24 -11.81 -5.21 -3.49
N ARG A 25 -12.29 -6.33 -3.00
CA ARG A 25 -13.05 -7.27 -3.84
C ARG A 25 -14.39 -6.72 -4.30
N LYS A 26 -15.06 -5.95 -3.46
CA LYS A 26 -16.30 -5.27 -3.86
C LYS A 26 -16.09 -4.32 -5.03
N GLU A 27 -14.89 -3.76 -5.14
CA GLU A 27 -14.54 -2.87 -6.25
C GLU A 27 -13.97 -3.61 -7.45
N GLY A 28 -14.02 -4.94 -7.45
CA GLY A 28 -13.62 -5.75 -8.59
C GLY A 28 -12.12 -6.06 -8.67
N HIS A 29 -11.38 -5.85 -7.60
CA HIS A 29 -9.94 -6.12 -7.58
C HIS A 29 -9.62 -7.52 -7.11
N GLU A 30 -8.64 -8.14 -7.73
CA GLU A 30 -8.09 -9.39 -7.24
C GLU A 30 -7.03 -9.12 -6.20
N THR A 31 -7.07 -9.89 -5.12
CA THR A 31 -6.19 -9.68 -3.96
C THR A 31 -5.47 -10.96 -3.57
N ILE A 32 -4.28 -10.79 -3.02
CA ILE A 32 -3.57 -11.85 -2.31
C ILE A 32 -3.19 -11.32 -0.94
N CYS A 33 -3.10 -12.18 0.04
CA CYS A 33 -2.82 -11.79 1.42
C CYS A 33 -1.53 -12.43 1.90
N ALA A 34 -0.76 -11.66 2.67
CA ALA A 34 0.42 -12.12 3.37
C ALA A 34 0.31 -11.67 4.82
N SER A 35 0.77 -12.51 5.74
CA SER A 35 0.68 -12.19 7.17
C SER A 35 1.99 -11.65 7.75
N ARG A 36 3.06 -11.66 6.97
CA ARG A 36 4.39 -11.25 7.43
C ARG A 36 5.29 -10.85 6.26
N VAL A 37 6.44 -10.28 6.58
CA VAL A 37 7.40 -9.82 5.57
C VAL A 37 7.86 -10.97 4.67
N SER A 38 8.18 -12.13 5.23
CA SER A 38 8.67 -13.26 4.44
C SER A 38 7.67 -13.72 3.40
N GLU A 39 6.38 -13.73 3.73
CA GLU A 39 5.34 -14.08 2.78
C GLU A 39 5.18 -13.01 1.69
N CYS A 40 5.37 -11.75 2.06
CA CYS A 40 5.36 -10.65 1.10
C CYS A 40 6.50 -10.82 0.09
N GLN A 41 7.70 -11.12 0.55
CA GLN A 41 8.85 -11.35 -0.31
C GLN A 41 8.59 -12.48 -1.29
N GLU A 42 7.99 -13.57 -0.83
CA GLU A 42 7.64 -14.70 -1.68
C GLU A 42 6.59 -14.31 -2.72
N ALA A 43 5.57 -13.58 -2.31
CA ALA A 43 4.52 -13.12 -3.23
C ALA A 43 5.08 -12.24 -4.34
N LEU A 44 6.03 -11.37 -4.02
CA LEU A 44 6.67 -10.50 -5.02
C LEU A 44 7.48 -11.28 -6.05
N GLN A 45 7.98 -12.46 -5.69
CA GLN A 45 8.73 -13.31 -6.61
C GLN A 45 7.84 -14.18 -7.49
N THR A 46 6.65 -14.53 -7.01
CA THR A 46 5.81 -15.53 -7.68
C THR A 46 4.54 -14.94 -8.31
N GLN A 47 4.14 -13.74 -7.93
CA GLN A 47 2.89 -13.12 -8.37
C GLN A 47 3.15 -11.76 -9.02
N LYS A 48 2.23 -11.35 -9.89
CA LYS A 48 2.26 -10.00 -10.45
C LYS A 48 1.48 -9.09 -9.51
N VAL A 49 2.19 -8.23 -8.80
CA VAL A 49 1.61 -7.32 -7.81
C VAL A 49 1.63 -5.90 -8.36
N SER A 50 0.49 -5.21 -8.30
CA SER A 50 0.37 -3.83 -8.78
C SER A 50 0.40 -2.79 -7.66
N LEU A 51 0.00 -3.18 -6.47
CA LEU A 51 -0.13 -2.27 -5.33
C LEU A 51 -0.05 -3.08 -4.04
N ILE A 52 0.50 -2.50 -2.99
CA ILE A 52 0.59 -3.15 -1.68
C ILE A 52 -0.07 -2.26 -0.62
N PHE A 53 -0.96 -2.87 0.17
CA PHE A 53 -1.42 -2.29 1.43
C PHE A 53 -0.72 -3.05 2.54
N CYS A 54 0.01 -2.34 3.40
CA CYS A 54 0.84 -2.97 4.41
C CYS A 54 0.64 -2.31 5.77
N ASP A 55 0.40 -3.12 6.81
CA ASP A 55 0.36 -2.61 8.17
C ASP A 55 1.71 -2.03 8.55
N ARG A 56 1.70 -0.98 9.36
CA ARG A 56 2.92 -0.34 9.83
C ARG A 56 3.86 -1.34 10.52
N ARG A 57 3.29 -2.25 11.31
CA ARG A 57 4.04 -3.29 12.01
C ARG A 57 3.54 -4.66 11.63
N LEU A 58 4.49 -5.58 11.46
CA LEU A 58 4.21 -6.98 11.15
C LEU A 58 4.88 -7.85 12.21
N SER A 59 4.50 -9.14 12.25
CA SER A 59 5.05 -10.06 13.27
C SER A 59 6.56 -10.27 13.13
N ASP A 60 7.10 -10.17 11.91
CA ASP A 60 8.51 -10.39 11.62
C ASP A 60 9.23 -9.14 11.10
N GLY A 61 8.64 -7.95 11.28
CA GLY A 61 9.25 -6.72 10.83
C GLY A 61 8.26 -5.57 10.74
N ASN A 62 8.41 -4.73 9.72
CA ASN A 62 7.55 -3.58 9.51
C ASN A 62 7.48 -3.20 8.04
N TYR A 63 6.71 -2.14 7.72
CA TYR A 63 6.49 -1.69 6.35
C TYR A 63 7.78 -1.31 5.62
N ARG A 64 8.82 -0.88 6.34
CA ARG A 64 10.08 -0.49 5.72
C ARG A 64 10.73 -1.66 5.00
N GLU A 65 10.61 -2.84 5.58
CA GLU A 65 11.13 -4.06 4.97
C GLU A 65 10.32 -4.45 3.74
N VAL A 66 9.02 -4.18 3.74
CA VAL A 66 8.17 -4.40 2.58
C VAL A 66 8.57 -3.45 1.44
N VAL A 67 8.80 -2.17 1.75
CA VAL A 67 9.29 -1.19 0.76
C VAL A 67 10.63 -1.65 0.19
N ALA A 68 11.54 -2.09 1.06
CA ALA A 68 12.85 -2.60 0.62
C ALA A 68 12.69 -3.82 -0.30
N ALA A 69 11.73 -4.70 -0.01
CA ALA A 69 11.47 -5.88 -0.83
C ALA A 69 11.02 -5.50 -2.24
N THR A 70 10.19 -4.45 -2.38
CA THR A 70 9.77 -3.99 -3.72
C THR A 70 10.96 -3.47 -4.52
N ARG A 71 11.87 -2.75 -3.88
CA ARG A 71 13.07 -2.23 -4.54
C ARG A 71 14.02 -3.36 -4.92
N ALA A 72 14.19 -4.35 -4.05
CA ALA A 72 15.04 -5.50 -4.33
C ALA A 72 14.52 -6.33 -5.50
N ALA A 73 13.20 -6.38 -5.67
CA ALA A 73 12.56 -7.08 -6.78
C ALA A 73 12.59 -6.26 -8.08
N HIS A 74 13.16 -5.06 -8.06
CA HIS A 74 13.20 -4.13 -9.18
C HIS A 74 11.81 -3.83 -9.76
N GLN A 75 10.80 -3.80 -8.90
CA GLN A 75 9.43 -3.54 -9.28
C GLN A 75 9.00 -2.17 -8.78
N HIS A 76 8.33 -1.44 -9.66
CA HIS A 76 7.78 -0.13 -9.31
C HIS A 76 6.39 -0.32 -8.71
N ILE A 77 6.35 -0.79 -7.48
CA ILE A 77 5.11 -1.07 -6.76
C ILE A 77 4.97 -0.06 -5.63
N ARG A 78 3.83 0.60 -5.57
CA ARG A 78 3.57 1.56 -4.50
C ARG A 78 3.08 0.85 -3.26
N VAL A 79 3.53 1.32 -2.10
CA VAL A 79 3.15 0.75 -0.81
C VAL A 79 2.32 1.79 -0.06
N ILE A 80 1.10 1.40 0.31
CA ILE A 80 0.22 2.21 1.15
C ILE A 80 0.24 1.59 2.54
N VAL A 81 0.68 2.37 3.52
CA VAL A 81 0.78 1.90 4.89
C VAL A 81 -0.54 2.11 5.62
N THR A 82 -0.95 1.13 6.41
CA THR A 82 -2.10 1.27 7.30
C THR A 82 -1.62 1.33 8.74
N SER A 83 -2.17 2.26 9.53
CA SER A 83 -1.74 2.46 10.90
C SER A 83 -2.91 2.87 11.79
N ARG A 84 -2.94 2.36 13.01
CA ARG A 84 -3.91 2.80 14.02
C ARG A 84 -3.61 4.20 14.50
N VAL A 85 -2.37 4.64 14.36
CA VAL A 85 -1.92 5.99 14.69
C VAL A 85 -1.60 6.69 13.37
N ALA A 86 -2.62 7.27 12.74
CA ALA A 86 -2.48 7.92 11.44
C ALA A 86 -2.40 9.44 11.61
N ASP A 87 -1.44 9.90 12.42
CA ASP A 87 -1.19 11.31 12.62
C ASP A 87 -0.17 11.84 11.61
N TRP A 88 0.10 13.12 11.70
CA TRP A 88 1.01 13.80 10.76
C TRP A 88 2.43 13.24 10.82
N ASP A 89 2.93 12.97 12.03
CA ASP A 89 4.29 12.47 12.21
C ASP A 89 4.44 11.08 11.57
N GLU A 90 3.45 10.20 11.78
CA GLU A 90 3.44 8.88 11.17
C GLU A 90 3.35 8.96 9.65
N TYR A 91 2.54 9.88 9.14
CA TYR A 91 2.41 10.11 7.71
C TYR A 91 3.74 10.52 7.08
N LEU A 92 4.41 11.52 7.67
CA LEU A 92 5.70 11.98 7.17
C LEU A 92 6.76 10.91 7.25
N ASP A 93 6.78 10.14 8.34
CA ASP A 93 7.74 9.06 8.52
C ASP A 93 7.56 7.99 7.43
N ALA A 94 6.31 7.62 7.14
CA ALA A 94 6.02 6.65 6.09
C ALA A 94 6.51 7.12 4.73
N LEU A 95 6.20 8.36 4.36
CA LEU A 95 6.65 8.93 3.08
C LEU A 95 8.17 9.01 3.01
N HIS A 96 8.80 9.39 4.11
CA HIS A 96 10.26 9.50 4.18
C HIS A 96 10.95 8.14 3.97
N ASN A 97 10.29 7.06 4.36
CA ASN A 97 10.80 5.71 4.22
C ASN A 97 10.33 5.02 2.94
N GLY A 98 9.77 5.76 2.01
CA GLY A 98 9.45 5.27 0.68
C GLY A 98 8.03 4.77 0.46
N ALA A 99 7.14 4.91 1.45
CA ALA A 99 5.73 4.60 1.25
C ALA A 99 5.07 5.67 0.39
N PHE A 100 4.05 5.27 -0.35
CA PHE A 100 3.29 6.20 -1.18
C PHE A 100 2.29 7.02 -0.36
N ASP A 101 1.63 6.39 0.61
CA ASP A 101 0.60 7.02 1.43
C ASP A 101 0.48 6.27 2.76
N LEU A 102 -0.23 6.87 3.71
CA LEU A 102 -0.57 6.23 4.98
C LEU A 102 -2.03 6.51 5.25
N ILE A 103 -2.80 5.47 5.53
CA ILE A 103 -4.23 5.59 5.85
C ILE A 103 -4.52 4.96 7.21
N ALA A 104 -5.61 5.42 7.83
CA ALA A 104 -5.99 4.96 9.16
C ALA A 104 -6.53 3.53 9.13
N SER A 105 -6.22 2.77 10.18
CA SER A 105 -6.76 1.42 10.40
C SER A 105 -7.64 1.47 11.66
N PRO A 106 -8.83 0.88 11.65
CA PRO A 106 -9.44 0.09 10.56
C PRO A 106 -9.78 0.94 9.34
N CYS A 107 -9.51 0.38 8.18
CA CYS A 107 -9.63 1.12 6.92
C CYS A 107 -11.08 1.40 6.55
N GLN A 108 -11.35 2.65 6.15
CA GLN A 108 -12.64 3.03 5.61
C GLN A 108 -12.61 2.87 4.09
N PRO A 109 -13.72 2.43 3.47
CA PRO A 109 -13.75 2.26 2.01
C PRO A 109 -13.34 3.52 1.25
N THR A 110 -13.77 4.70 1.69
CA THR A 110 -13.43 5.96 1.02
C THR A 110 -11.94 6.23 1.05
N ASP A 111 -11.25 5.96 2.17
CA ASP A 111 -9.81 6.17 2.28
C ASP A 111 -9.04 5.22 1.38
N VAL A 112 -9.46 3.95 1.33
CA VAL A 112 -8.84 2.94 0.48
C VAL A 112 -8.97 3.32 -0.99
N LEU A 113 -10.17 3.65 -1.41
CA LEU A 113 -10.44 3.99 -2.81
C LEU A 113 -9.73 5.28 -3.22
N TRP A 114 -9.69 6.27 -2.34
CA TRP A 114 -8.99 7.52 -2.61
C TRP A 114 -7.47 7.28 -2.79
N ALA A 115 -6.88 6.49 -1.91
CA ALA A 115 -5.45 6.17 -2.01
C ALA A 115 -5.14 5.44 -3.32
N MET A 116 -6.03 4.55 -3.77
CA MET A 116 -5.86 3.86 -5.03
C MET A 116 -5.95 4.81 -6.22
N VAL A 117 -6.90 5.75 -6.19
CA VAL A 117 -7.03 6.76 -7.25
C VAL A 117 -5.77 7.61 -7.33
N GLN A 118 -5.23 8.03 -6.20
CA GLN A 118 -4.01 8.84 -6.18
C GLN A 118 -2.81 8.06 -6.72
N ALA A 119 -2.67 6.80 -6.33
CA ALA A 119 -1.57 5.95 -6.82
C ALA A 119 -1.62 5.81 -8.35
N ARG A 120 -2.81 5.59 -8.88
CA ARG A 120 -3.00 5.43 -10.32
C ARG A 120 -2.76 6.75 -11.07
N ARG A 121 -3.21 7.86 -10.53
CA ARG A 121 -2.99 9.18 -11.14
C ARG A 121 -1.52 9.51 -11.25
N GLU A 122 -0.77 9.30 -10.16
CA GLU A 122 0.65 9.60 -10.15
C GLU A 122 1.44 8.72 -11.10
N ASP A 123 1.04 7.47 -11.28
CA ASP A 123 1.68 6.60 -12.26
C ASP A 123 1.51 7.14 -13.67
N GLN A 124 0.33 7.68 -13.99
CA GLN A 124 0.08 8.29 -15.31
C GLN A 124 0.83 9.61 -15.47
N GLU A 125 0.80 10.46 -14.46
CA GLU A 125 1.45 11.77 -14.50
C GLU A 125 2.97 11.65 -14.50
N HIS A 126 3.51 10.68 -13.79
CA HIS A 126 4.96 10.46 -13.70
C HIS A 126 5.59 10.09 -15.04
N ALA A 127 4.80 9.57 -15.96
CA ALA A 127 5.28 9.29 -17.31
C ALA A 127 5.57 10.57 -18.09
N ASN A 128 5.04 11.72 -17.67
CA ASN A 128 5.10 12.97 -18.41
C ASN A 128 5.86 14.09 -17.70
N PHE A 129 5.80 14.17 -16.38
CA PHE A 129 6.45 15.23 -15.61
C PHE A 129 6.48 14.88 -14.11
N VAL A 130 7.14 15.73 -13.31
CA VAL A 130 7.21 15.53 -11.85
C VAL A 130 5.83 15.68 -11.24
N ALA A 131 5.41 14.68 -10.49
CA ALA A 131 4.09 14.67 -9.89
C ALA A 131 3.96 15.72 -8.78
N PRO A 132 2.78 16.37 -8.67
CA PRO A 132 2.53 17.33 -7.58
C PRO A 132 2.37 16.61 -6.24
N ILE A 133 2.44 17.40 -5.16
CA ILE A 133 2.17 16.89 -3.82
C ILE A 133 0.72 16.39 -3.77
N PRO A 134 0.46 15.21 -3.20
CA PRO A 134 -0.91 14.71 -3.08
C PRO A 134 -1.81 15.67 -2.33
N ALA A 135 -3.08 15.76 -2.75
CA ALA A 135 -4.05 16.67 -2.14
C ALA A 135 -4.22 16.42 -0.63
N ARG A 136 -4.13 15.17 -0.19
CA ARG A 136 -4.23 14.83 1.23
C ARG A 136 -3.09 15.40 2.05
N ALA A 137 -1.87 15.41 1.51
CA ALA A 137 -0.73 16.02 2.19
C ALA A 137 -0.91 17.52 2.32
N ALA A 138 -1.40 18.20 1.29
CA ALA A 138 -1.68 19.62 1.32
C ALA A 138 -2.78 19.95 2.35
N SER A 139 -3.81 19.14 2.44
CA SER A 139 -4.89 19.31 3.41
C SER A 139 -4.40 19.11 4.85
N ALA A 140 -3.47 18.19 5.07
CA ALA A 140 -2.95 17.90 6.40
C ALA A 140 -2.05 19.02 6.93
N VAL A 141 -1.48 19.84 6.07
CA VAL A 141 -0.61 20.97 6.46
C VAL A 141 -1.44 22.19 6.92
N ALA A 142 -2.67 22.29 6.46
CA ALA A 142 -3.53 23.46 6.73
C ALA A 142 -4.05 23.53 8.17
#